data_e302944601b21294ddbf723d8f99634e
#
_entry.id   e302944601b21294ddbf723d8f99634e
#
_cell.length_a   1.000
_cell.length_b   1.000
_cell.length_c   1.000
_cell.angle_alpha   90.00
_cell.angle_beta   90.00
_cell.angle_gamma   90.00
#
_symmetry.space_group_name_H-M   'P 1'
#
loop_
_entity.id
_entity.type
_entity.pdbx_description
1 polymer ?
#
loop_
_entity_poly.entity_id
_entity_poly.type
_entity_poly.pdbx_seq_one_letter_code
_entity_poly.pdbx_strand_id
1 'polypeptide(L)'
;MTIWLTRHGQTNLNKQHLMQGRTDEPLNETGRAQARAARAQLGDMHFDAVYASPLQRAIETGAIIGNIPMEEVIIDERLIEADFGRFEKKGYTKMSLPISLYWALPELFPCPEKDGVESIASLVARSRSFLEELEQKNYEHVLIACHGGIMRALSGYLMGRKNGICWRPKPRNCEIRVFRVEDGRHVYLEDLKLP
;
A
#
# COMPACT_ATOMS: atom_id res chain seq x y z
N MET A 1 -5.07 -8.61 17.19
CA MET A 1 -4.48 -7.47 16.46
C MET A 1 -5.44 -6.94 15.43
N THR A 2 -5.58 -5.61 15.31
CA THR A 2 -6.33 -4.97 14.21
C THR A 2 -5.34 -4.24 13.31
N ILE A 3 -5.34 -4.57 12.02
CA ILE A 3 -4.47 -3.97 11.00
C ILE A 3 -5.28 -2.94 10.21
N TRP A 4 -4.77 -1.71 10.18
CA TRP A 4 -5.31 -0.57 9.44
C TRP A 4 -4.38 -0.28 8.26
N LEU A 5 -4.77 -0.74 7.08
CA LEU A 5 -3.94 -0.69 5.88
C LEU A 5 -4.36 0.48 4.99
N THR A 6 -3.48 1.44 4.75
CA THR A 6 -3.79 2.62 3.95
C THR A 6 -2.85 2.83 2.77
N ARG A 7 -3.40 3.39 1.70
CA ARG A 7 -2.62 3.90 0.58
C ARG A 7 -2.25 5.36 0.85
N HIS A 8 -1.02 5.75 0.51
CA HIS A 8 -0.56 7.15 0.62
C HIS A 8 -1.51 8.15 -0.03
N GLY A 9 -1.49 9.40 0.45
CA GLY A 9 -2.23 10.53 -0.12
C GLY A 9 -1.77 10.89 -1.54
N GLN A 10 -2.48 11.82 -2.19
CA GLN A 10 -2.19 12.23 -3.55
C GLN A 10 -0.79 12.88 -3.68
N THR A 11 -0.07 12.54 -4.76
CA THR A 11 1.15 13.21 -5.22
C THR A 11 0.88 13.95 -6.54
N ASN A 12 1.84 14.76 -7.01
CA ASN A 12 1.70 15.41 -8.33
C ASN A 12 1.69 14.40 -9.47
N LEU A 13 2.46 13.30 -9.37
CA LEU A 13 2.42 12.22 -10.36
C LEU A 13 1.05 11.54 -10.39
N ASN A 14 0.39 11.34 -9.24
CA ASN A 14 -0.99 10.83 -9.22
C ASN A 14 -1.97 11.78 -9.90
N LYS A 15 -1.87 13.09 -9.62
CA LYS A 15 -2.71 14.12 -10.24
C LYS A 15 -2.57 14.14 -11.76
N GLN A 16 -1.36 13.88 -12.27
CA GLN A 16 -1.04 13.84 -13.69
C GLN A 16 -1.34 12.45 -14.32
N HIS A 17 -1.85 11.48 -13.56
CA HIS A 17 -2.08 10.11 -14.01
C HIS A 17 -0.81 9.41 -14.52
N LEU A 18 0.33 9.70 -13.89
CA LEU A 18 1.61 9.07 -14.18
C LEU A 18 1.89 7.92 -13.23
N MET A 19 2.53 6.89 -13.76
CA MET A 19 2.96 5.73 -12.98
C MET A 19 4.11 6.13 -12.06
N GLN A 20 4.01 5.78 -10.79
CA GLN A 20 4.95 6.28 -9.80
C GLN A 20 5.97 5.23 -9.34
N GLY A 21 5.54 4.01 -9.02
CA GLY A 21 6.42 2.93 -8.58
C GLY A 21 7.31 3.35 -7.42
N ARG A 22 8.61 3.13 -7.57
CA ARG A 22 9.65 3.47 -6.59
C ARG A 22 10.17 4.89 -6.69
N THR A 23 9.77 5.65 -7.72
CA THR A 23 10.07 7.09 -7.77
C THR A 23 9.57 7.77 -6.50
N ASP A 24 10.48 8.41 -5.77
CA ASP A 24 10.14 9.12 -4.54
C ASP A 24 9.65 10.54 -4.86
N GLU A 25 8.39 10.75 -4.63
CA GLU A 25 7.65 12.00 -4.85
C GLU A 25 6.85 12.30 -3.58
N PRO A 26 6.95 13.50 -2.99
CA PRO A 26 6.24 13.85 -1.77
C PRO A 26 4.72 13.98 -2.01
N LEU A 27 3.96 14.04 -0.92
CA LEU A 27 2.56 14.42 -0.98
C LEU A 27 2.41 15.85 -1.53
N ASN A 28 1.37 16.07 -2.31
CA ASN A 28 0.90 17.42 -2.60
C ASN A 28 -0.11 17.90 -1.52
N GLU A 29 -0.56 19.15 -1.58
CA GLU A 29 -1.49 19.69 -0.60
C GLU A 29 -2.82 18.93 -0.52
N THR A 30 -3.30 18.41 -1.66
CA THR A 30 -4.49 17.55 -1.68
C THR A 30 -4.21 16.25 -0.92
N GLY A 31 -3.03 15.64 -1.10
CA GLY A 31 -2.66 14.42 -0.39
C GLY A 31 -2.57 14.62 1.12
N ARG A 32 -2.00 15.73 1.58
CA ARG A 32 -1.98 16.11 3.00
C ARG A 32 -3.38 16.33 3.56
N ALA A 33 -4.25 17.01 2.80
CA ALA A 33 -5.64 17.19 3.19
C ALA A 33 -6.40 15.85 3.28
N GLN A 34 -6.16 14.94 2.34
CA GLN A 34 -6.72 13.57 2.38
C GLN A 34 -6.27 12.81 3.63
N ALA A 35 -4.98 12.87 3.97
CA ALA A 35 -4.45 12.19 5.16
C ALA A 35 -5.06 12.77 6.45
N ARG A 36 -5.20 14.11 6.55
CA ARG A 36 -5.88 14.74 7.68
C ARG A 36 -7.35 14.36 7.78
N ALA A 37 -8.06 14.27 6.65
CA ALA A 37 -9.45 13.83 6.60
C ALA A 37 -9.61 12.36 7.03
N ALA A 38 -8.68 11.49 6.62
CA ALA A 38 -8.65 10.09 7.09
C ALA A 38 -8.41 10.03 8.60
N ARG A 39 -7.45 10.81 9.13
CA ARG A 39 -7.23 10.90 10.59
C ARG A 39 -8.48 11.35 11.34
N ALA A 40 -9.19 12.34 10.83
CA ALA A 40 -10.41 12.85 11.47
C ALA A 40 -11.52 11.78 11.58
N GLN A 41 -11.59 10.80 10.67
CA GLN A 41 -12.54 9.70 10.77
C GLN A 41 -12.20 8.70 11.88
N LEU A 42 -10.95 8.65 12.32
CA LEU A 42 -10.48 7.73 13.35
C LEU A 42 -10.73 8.27 14.78
N GLY A 43 -11.10 9.54 14.93
CA GLY A 43 -11.34 10.16 16.24
C GLY A 43 -10.11 10.06 17.16
N ASP A 44 -10.31 9.52 18.35
CA ASP A 44 -9.27 9.36 19.38
C ASP A 44 -8.49 8.03 19.26
N MET A 45 -8.55 7.35 18.10
CA MET A 45 -7.80 6.12 17.88
C MET A 45 -6.30 6.33 18.06
N HIS A 46 -5.67 5.44 18.83
CA HIS A 46 -4.21 5.34 18.99
C HIS A 46 -3.72 4.04 18.36
N PHE A 47 -2.52 4.09 17.80
CA PHE A 47 -1.85 2.93 17.22
C PHE A 47 -0.63 2.57 18.07
N ASP A 48 -0.46 1.26 18.37
CA ASP A 48 0.73 0.75 19.05
C ASP A 48 1.97 0.87 18.16
N ALA A 49 1.76 0.80 16.85
CA ALA A 49 2.82 0.97 15.86
C ALA A 49 2.26 1.55 14.55
N VAL A 50 3.07 2.40 13.91
CA VAL A 50 2.80 2.93 12.58
C VAL A 50 3.96 2.52 11.67
N TYR A 51 3.69 1.59 10.75
CA TYR A 51 4.64 1.16 9.74
C TYR A 51 4.45 1.90 8.43
N ALA A 52 5.53 2.19 7.75
CA ALA A 52 5.46 2.76 6.40
C ALA A 52 6.51 2.20 5.45
N SER A 53 6.20 2.27 4.16
CA SER A 53 7.17 2.19 3.08
C SER A 53 8.25 3.27 3.25
N PRO A 54 9.50 3.06 2.79
CA PRO A 54 10.57 4.05 2.88
C PRO A 54 10.34 5.31 2.02
N LEU A 55 9.32 5.33 1.15
CA LEU A 55 9.04 6.48 0.28
C LEU A 55 8.33 7.59 1.04
N GLN A 56 8.80 8.84 0.88
CA GLN A 56 8.35 10.02 1.64
C GLN A 56 6.82 10.16 1.72
N ARG A 57 6.11 9.94 0.61
CA ARG A 57 4.64 10.00 0.55
C ARG A 57 3.94 9.05 1.51
N ALA A 58 4.53 7.86 1.75
CA ALA A 58 3.97 6.87 2.67
C ALA A 58 4.29 7.24 4.12
N ILE A 59 5.54 7.67 4.40
CA ILE A 59 5.98 8.10 5.72
C ILE A 59 5.10 9.27 6.19
N GLU A 60 4.98 10.32 5.36
CA GLU A 60 4.17 11.50 5.68
C GLU A 60 2.69 11.14 5.87
N THR A 61 2.14 10.23 5.06
CA THR A 61 0.75 9.74 5.23
C THR A 61 0.60 8.99 6.55
N GLY A 62 1.53 8.08 6.86
CA GLY A 62 1.52 7.31 8.11
C GLY A 62 1.60 8.21 9.34
N ALA A 63 2.49 9.20 9.35
CA ALA A 63 2.63 10.16 10.42
C ALA A 63 1.35 10.98 10.66
N ILE A 64 0.74 11.50 9.58
CA ILE A 64 -0.50 12.29 9.69
C ILE A 64 -1.66 11.42 10.19
N ILE A 65 -1.89 10.24 9.62
CA ILE A 65 -3.00 9.36 10.02
C ILE A 65 -2.76 8.77 11.40
N GLY A 66 -1.50 8.38 11.70
CA GLY A 66 -1.10 7.87 12.99
C GLY A 66 -1.11 8.92 14.10
N ASN A 67 -1.11 10.22 13.72
CA ASN A 67 -0.97 11.36 14.64
C ASN A 67 0.28 11.25 15.51
N ILE A 68 1.42 10.94 14.87
CA ILE A 68 2.75 10.82 15.48
C ILE A 68 3.78 11.63 14.69
N PRO A 69 4.92 11.98 15.27
CA PRO A 69 6.06 12.53 14.55
C PRO A 69 6.56 11.58 13.44
N MET A 70 7.09 12.14 12.34
CA MET A 70 7.58 11.33 11.22
C MET A 70 8.75 10.40 11.63
N GLU A 71 9.55 10.81 12.57
CA GLU A 71 10.68 10.06 13.13
C GLU A 71 10.27 8.83 13.97
N GLU A 72 9.03 8.77 14.41
CA GLU A 72 8.45 7.63 15.12
C GLU A 72 7.82 6.59 14.18
N VAL A 73 7.70 6.91 12.89
CA VAL A 73 7.21 5.95 11.89
C VAL A 73 8.26 4.86 11.65
N ILE A 74 7.85 3.61 11.81
CA ILE A 74 8.71 2.44 11.59
C ILE A 74 8.79 2.15 10.10
N ILE A 75 9.98 2.30 9.51
CA ILE A 75 10.20 2.05 8.09
C ILE A 75 10.46 0.57 7.86
N ASP A 76 9.75 -0.02 6.87
CA ASP A 76 10.01 -1.38 6.41
C ASP A 76 10.10 -1.43 4.88
N GLU A 77 11.26 -1.86 4.37
CA GLU A 77 11.54 -1.95 2.93
C GLU A 77 10.59 -2.89 2.19
N ARG A 78 10.01 -3.87 2.87
CA ARG A 78 9.04 -4.80 2.29
C ARG A 78 7.72 -4.13 1.92
N LEU A 79 7.46 -2.91 2.43
CA LEU A 79 6.28 -2.10 2.13
C LEU A 79 6.45 -1.17 0.93
N ILE A 80 7.63 -1.12 0.30
CA ILE A 80 7.88 -0.30 -0.87
C ILE A 80 6.94 -0.69 -2.03
N GLU A 81 6.59 0.27 -2.89
CA GLU A 81 5.72 0.00 -4.06
C GLU A 81 6.39 -0.97 -5.05
N ALA A 82 5.60 -1.61 -5.88
CA ALA A 82 6.10 -2.39 -7.01
C ALA A 82 7.01 -1.53 -7.89
N ASP A 83 8.14 -2.09 -8.31
CA ASP A 83 9.00 -1.46 -9.28
C ASP A 83 8.36 -1.55 -10.67
N PHE A 84 8.16 -0.43 -11.33
CA PHE A 84 7.68 -0.36 -12.71
C PHE A 84 8.80 -0.07 -13.72
N GLY A 85 10.05 -0.04 -13.24
CA GLY A 85 11.24 0.13 -14.06
C GLY A 85 11.12 1.34 -15.01
N ARG A 86 11.46 1.12 -16.27
CA ARG A 86 11.43 2.20 -17.32
C ARG A 86 10.05 2.79 -17.60
N PHE A 87 8.97 2.23 -17.02
CA PHE A 87 7.60 2.75 -17.20
C PHE A 87 7.22 3.81 -16.16
N GLU A 88 8.04 4.03 -15.14
CA GLU A 88 7.80 5.09 -14.17
C GLU A 88 7.78 6.48 -14.83
N LYS A 89 6.99 7.38 -14.30
CA LYS A 89 6.72 8.73 -14.83
C LYS A 89 6.07 8.75 -16.22
N LYS A 90 5.62 7.61 -16.74
CA LYS A 90 4.83 7.54 -17.97
C LYS A 90 3.34 7.45 -17.66
N GLY A 91 2.50 7.99 -18.54
CA GLY A 91 1.05 7.87 -18.39
C GLY A 91 0.58 6.42 -18.45
N TYR A 92 -0.41 6.07 -17.65
CA TYR A 92 -0.98 4.71 -17.64
C TYR A 92 -1.45 4.24 -19.02
N THR A 93 -1.90 5.17 -19.88
CA THR A 93 -2.31 4.87 -21.26
C THR A 93 -1.13 4.62 -22.22
N LYS A 94 0.10 4.99 -21.79
CA LYS A 94 1.34 4.79 -22.55
C LYS A 94 2.12 3.57 -22.05
N MET A 95 1.54 2.78 -21.16
CA MET A 95 2.12 1.49 -20.80
C MET A 95 2.23 0.63 -22.03
N SER A 96 3.39 -0.02 -22.22
CA SER A 96 3.52 -0.98 -23.31
C SER A 96 2.55 -2.13 -23.13
N LEU A 97 2.09 -2.70 -24.25
CA LEU A 97 1.17 -3.83 -24.23
C LEU A 97 1.66 -4.98 -23.30
N PRO A 98 2.95 -5.36 -23.28
CA PRO A 98 3.44 -6.41 -22.40
C PRO A 98 3.17 -6.17 -20.92
N ILE A 99 3.44 -4.97 -20.40
CA ILE A 99 3.20 -4.71 -18.96
C ILE A 99 1.71 -4.64 -18.64
N SER A 100 0.90 -4.08 -19.55
CA SER A 100 -0.56 -4.03 -19.36
C SER A 100 -1.17 -5.42 -19.33
N LEU A 101 -0.74 -6.31 -20.22
CA LEU A 101 -1.17 -7.71 -20.25
C LEU A 101 -0.70 -8.48 -19.02
N TYR A 102 0.56 -8.30 -18.60
CA TYR A 102 1.09 -8.92 -17.40
C TYR A 102 0.29 -8.52 -16.14
N TRP A 103 0.03 -7.23 -15.95
CA TRP A 103 -0.77 -6.78 -14.79
C TRP A 103 -2.24 -7.17 -14.87
N ALA A 104 -2.79 -7.35 -16.07
CA ALA A 104 -4.17 -7.82 -16.25
C ALA A 104 -4.32 -9.33 -16.01
N LEU A 105 -3.35 -10.12 -16.51
CA LEU A 105 -3.39 -11.58 -16.54
C LEU A 105 -1.98 -12.15 -16.24
N PRO A 106 -1.48 -12.02 -15.00
CA PRO A 106 -0.09 -12.39 -14.66
C PRO A 106 0.20 -13.88 -14.81
N GLU A 107 -0.81 -14.73 -14.83
CA GLU A 107 -0.67 -16.17 -15.00
C GLU A 107 -0.46 -16.57 -16.48
N LEU A 108 -0.87 -15.68 -17.41
CA LEU A 108 -0.80 -15.94 -18.86
C LEU A 108 0.34 -15.19 -19.56
N PHE A 109 0.84 -14.11 -18.98
CA PHE A 109 1.88 -13.28 -19.58
C PHE A 109 3.12 -13.21 -18.68
N PRO A 110 4.33 -13.30 -19.25
CA PRO A 110 5.57 -13.21 -18.47
C PRO A 110 5.77 -11.78 -17.93
N CYS A 111 6.41 -11.70 -16.75
CA CYS A 111 6.84 -10.44 -16.19
C CYS A 111 7.88 -9.78 -17.11
N PRO A 112 7.74 -8.48 -17.45
CA PRO A 112 8.73 -7.76 -18.24
C PRO A 112 9.96 -7.35 -17.39
N GLU A 113 10.64 -8.32 -16.79
CA GLU A 113 11.80 -8.11 -15.89
C GLU A 113 12.95 -7.37 -16.59
N LYS A 114 13.13 -7.59 -17.90
CA LYS A 114 14.12 -6.87 -18.71
C LYS A 114 13.91 -5.36 -18.73
N ASP A 115 12.71 -4.92 -18.41
CA ASP A 115 12.33 -3.50 -18.32
C ASP A 115 12.45 -2.96 -16.88
N GLY A 116 12.96 -3.76 -15.94
CA GLY A 116 13.12 -3.42 -14.53
C GLY A 116 11.82 -3.57 -13.71
N VAL A 117 10.81 -4.27 -14.25
CA VAL A 117 9.53 -4.46 -13.56
C VAL A 117 9.64 -5.57 -12.52
N GLU A 118 9.19 -5.29 -11.29
CA GLU A 118 9.09 -6.30 -10.24
C GLU A 118 7.98 -7.31 -10.54
N SER A 119 8.26 -8.59 -10.33
CA SER A 119 7.25 -9.63 -10.50
C SER A 119 6.19 -9.60 -9.38
N ILE A 120 4.96 -9.96 -9.73
CA ILE A 120 3.87 -10.10 -8.74
C ILE A 120 4.24 -11.17 -7.70
N ALA A 121 4.96 -12.21 -8.07
CA ALA A 121 5.44 -13.22 -7.14
C ALA A 121 6.38 -12.63 -6.07
N SER A 122 7.34 -11.77 -6.48
CA SER A 122 8.21 -11.03 -5.56
C SER A 122 7.39 -10.12 -4.62
N LEU A 123 6.46 -9.35 -5.19
CA LEU A 123 5.58 -8.45 -4.43
C LEU A 123 4.77 -9.22 -3.36
N VAL A 124 4.20 -10.37 -3.73
CA VAL A 124 3.44 -11.24 -2.82
C VAL A 124 4.34 -11.85 -1.74
N ALA A 125 5.54 -12.32 -2.12
CA ALA A 125 6.47 -12.94 -1.18
C ALA A 125 6.91 -11.96 -0.08
N ARG A 126 7.31 -10.73 -0.44
CA ARG A 126 7.72 -9.72 0.56
C ARG A 126 6.56 -9.20 1.41
N SER A 127 5.34 -9.10 0.83
CA SER A 127 4.13 -8.76 1.58
C SER A 127 3.80 -9.81 2.64
N ARG A 128 3.88 -11.09 2.26
CA ARG A 128 3.68 -12.21 3.17
C ARG A 128 4.71 -12.21 4.29
N SER A 129 5.99 -12.10 3.96
CA SER A 129 7.08 -12.05 4.95
C SER A 129 6.89 -10.94 5.98
N PHE A 130 6.45 -9.76 5.55
CA PHE A 130 6.15 -8.64 6.44
C PHE A 130 4.98 -8.97 7.40
N LEU A 131 3.87 -9.48 6.88
CA LEU A 131 2.68 -9.77 7.70
C LEU A 131 2.91 -10.93 8.66
N GLU A 132 3.58 -12.00 8.21
CA GLU A 132 3.94 -13.14 9.07
C GLU A 132 4.82 -12.71 10.27
N GLU A 133 5.74 -11.76 10.09
CA GLU A 133 6.53 -11.20 11.17
C GLU A 133 5.69 -10.26 12.06
N LEU A 134 4.84 -9.42 11.45
CA LEU A 134 3.98 -8.50 12.18
C LEU A 134 3.01 -9.25 13.10
N GLU A 135 2.47 -10.36 12.66
CA GLU A 135 1.54 -11.20 13.43
C GLU A 135 2.17 -11.82 14.69
N GLN A 136 3.50 -11.86 14.78
CA GLN A 136 4.21 -12.31 15.98
C GLN A 136 4.38 -11.20 17.04
N LYS A 137 4.03 -9.95 16.69
CA LYS A 137 4.12 -8.82 17.61
C LYS A 137 2.89 -8.76 18.50
N ASN A 138 3.08 -8.26 19.73
CA ASN A 138 1.97 -8.07 20.66
C ASN A 138 1.39 -6.66 20.54
N TYR A 139 0.75 -6.37 19.40
CA TYR A 139 0.06 -5.11 19.15
C TYR A 139 -1.45 -5.31 19.16
N GLU A 140 -2.20 -4.30 19.58
CA GLU A 140 -3.66 -4.27 19.49
C GLU A 140 -4.09 -3.59 18.18
N HIS A 141 -3.51 -2.43 17.87
CA HIS A 141 -3.80 -1.63 16.68
C HIS A 141 -2.54 -1.23 15.94
N VAL A 142 -2.43 -1.58 14.65
CA VAL A 142 -1.29 -1.24 13.80
C VAL A 142 -1.76 -0.54 12.53
N LEU A 143 -1.15 0.63 12.26
CA LEU A 143 -1.33 1.34 10.98
C LEU A 143 -0.20 0.96 10.01
N ILE A 144 -0.54 0.65 8.76
CA ILE A 144 0.41 0.37 7.69
C ILE A 144 0.15 1.33 6.54
N ALA A 145 1.05 2.28 6.31
CA ALA A 145 0.98 3.24 5.23
C ALA A 145 1.85 2.80 4.04
N CYS A 146 1.22 2.53 2.91
CA CYS A 146 1.90 1.96 1.75
C CYS A 146 1.31 2.46 0.42
N HIS A 147 1.32 1.64 -0.63
CA HIS A 147 1.00 2.06 -2.00
C HIS A 147 -0.04 1.13 -2.65
N GLY A 148 -0.47 1.48 -3.87
CA GLY A 148 -1.56 0.77 -4.53
C GLY A 148 -1.26 -0.68 -4.91
N GLY A 149 -0.04 -0.98 -5.37
CA GLY A 149 0.37 -2.34 -5.75
C GLY A 149 0.58 -3.22 -4.53
N ILE A 150 1.41 -2.76 -3.58
CA ILE A 150 1.71 -3.51 -2.36
C ILE A 150 0.45 -3.72 -1.48
N MET A 151 -0.43 -2.73 -1.38
CA MET A 151 -1.69 -2.86 -0.63
C MET A 151 -2.57 -3.99 -1.17
N ARG A 152 -2.54 -4.25 -2.49
CA ARG A 152 -3.25 -5.38 -3.08
C ARG A 152 -2.67 -6.72 -2.68
N ALA A 153 -1.34 -6.82 -2.55
CA ALA A 153 -0.67 -8.04 -2.10
C ALA A 153 -0.90 -8.28 -0.60
N LEU A 154 -0.76 -7.25 0.24
CA LEU A 154 -1.09 -7.31 1.67
C LEU A 154 -2.55 -7.71 1.88
N SER A 155 -3.49 -7.06 1.17
CA SER A 155 -4.91 -7.44 1.21
C SER A 155 -5.16 -8.85 0.69
N GLY A 156 -4.40 -9.29 -0.31
CA GLY A 156 -4.50 -10.64 -0.86
C GLY A 156 -4.16 -11.72 0.17
N TYR A 157 -3.09 -11.52 0.93
CA TYR A 157 -2.73 -12.38 2.06
C TYR A 157 -3.82 -12.39 3.13
N LEU A 158 -4.23 -11.21 3.63
CA LEU A 158 -5.23 -11.06 4.68
C LEU A 158 -6.64 -11.56 4.28
N MET A 159 -6.94 -11.63 2.99
CA MET A 159 -8.19 -12.20 2.46
C MET A 159 -8.06 -13.67 2.03
N GLY A 160 -6.93 -14.32 2.25
CA GLY A 160 -6.71 -15.71 1.87
C GLY A 160 -6.82 -15.97 0.36
N ARG A 161 -6.44 -14.99 -0.49
CA ARG A 161 -6.50 -15.14 -1.95
C ARG A 161 -5.45 -16.13 -2.44
N LYS A 162 -5.85 -17.11 -3.25
CA LYS A 162 -4.96 -18.18 -3.75
C LYS A 162 -3.73 -17.65 -4.49
N ASN A 163 -3.90 -16.58 -5.29
CA ASN A 163 -2.82 -15.94 -6.02
C ASN A 163 -2.10 -14.82 -5.22
N GLY A 164 -2.45 -14.62 -3.95
CA GLY A 164 -1.84 -13.62 -3.07
C GLY A 164 -2.18 -12.16 -3.39
N ILE A 165 -3.08 -11.88 -4.36
CA ILE A 165 -3.42 -10.53 -4.79
C ILE A 165 -4.92 -10.27 -4.68
N CYS A 166 -5.29 -9.10 -4.11
CA CYS A 166 -6.64 -8.56 -4.12
C CYS A 166 -6.75 -7.44 -5.18
N TRP A 167 -7.22 -7.80 -6.38
CA TRP A 167 -7.30 -6.84 -7.50
C TRP A 167 -8.38 -5.77 -7.31
N ARG A 168 -9.50 -6.11 -6.67
CA ARG A 168 -10.65 -5.21 -6.50
C ARG A 168 -11.16 -5.23 -5.06
N PRO A 169 -11.66 -4.08 -4.56
CA PRO A 169 -11.63 -2.76 -5.21
C PRO A 169 -10.22 -2.19 -5.34
N LYS A 170 -10.03 -1.24 -6.28
CA LYS A 170 -8.76 -0.52 -6.43
C LYS A 170 -8.57 0.40 -5.23
N PRO A 171 -7.44 0.33 -4.48
CA PRO A 171 -7.17 1.23 -3.37
C PRO A 171 -7.18 2.71 -3.81
N ARG A 172 -7.93 3.55 -3.11
CA ARG A 172 -7.91 5.01 -3.30
C ARG A 172 -6.89 5.66 -2.38
N ASN A 173 -6.50 6.90 -2.66
CA ASN A 173 -5.59 7.63 -1.78
C ASN A 173 -6.24 7.84 -0.40
N CYS A 174 -5.51 7.52 0.66
CA CYS A 174 -5.94 7.57 2.05
C CYS A 174 -7.21 6.73 2.39
N GLU A 175 -7.63 5.81 1.51
CA GLU A 175 -8.58 4.76 1.89
C GLU A 175 -7.91 3.84 2.91
N ILE A 176 -8.63 3.49 3.98
CA ILE A 176 -8.13 2.60 5.01
C ILE A 176 -8.95 1.31 4.96
N ARG A 177 -8.29 0.16 4.82
CA ARG A 177 -8.86 -1.17 4.98
C ARG A 177 -8.57 -1.71 6.34
N VAL A 178 -9.58 -2.20 7.01
CA VAL A 178 -9.46 -2.70 8.37
C VAL A 178 -9.61 -4.22 8.37
N PHE A 179 -8.64 -4.89 8.97
CA PHE A 179 -8.63 -6.33 9.18
C PHE A 179 -8.41 -6.66 10.65
N ARG A 180 -9.03 -7.71 11.12
CA ARG A 180 -8.76 -8.32 12.42
C ARG A 180 -8.00 -9.61 12.23
N VAL A 181 -6.96 -9.80 13.05
CA VAL A 181 -6.16 -11.02 13.10
C VAL A 181 -6.31 -11.61 14.50
N GLU A 182 -6.89 -12.80 14.59
CA GLU A 182 -7.12 -13.54 15.82
C GLU A 182 -6.78 -15.02 15.59
N ASP A 183 -5.86 -15.58 16.37
CA ASP A 183 -5.45 -16.99 16.29
C ASP A 183 -5.11 -17.47 14.87
N GLY A 184 -4.40 -16.64 14.11
CA GLY A 184 -4.03 -16.93 12.72
C GLY A 184 -5.19 -16.86 11.73
N ARG A 185 -6.36 -16.36 12.15
CA ARG A 185 -7.52 -16.10 11.27
C ARG A 185 -7.58 -14.64 10.92
N HIS A 186 -7.78 -14.36 9.65
CA HIS A 186 -7.91 -13.00 9.14
C HIS A 186 -9.37 -12.71 8.81
N VAL A 187 -9.91 -11.62 9.35
CA VAL A 187 -11.28 -11.17 9.11
C VAL A 187 -11.24 -9.77 8.53
N TYR A 188 -11.73 -9.60 7.30
CA TYR A 188 -11.98 -8.27 6.75
C TYR A 188 -13.15 -7.62 7.50
N LEU A 189 -12.98 -6.40 7.97
CA LEU A 189 -14.01 -5.66 8.70
C LEU A 189 -14.69 -4.64 7.79
N GLU A 190 -13.93 -3.66 7.27
CA GLU A 190 -14.49 -2.56 6.49
C GLU A 190 -13.44 -1.79 5.67
N ASP A 191 -13.92 -0.96 4.74
CA ASP A 191 -13.14 0.09 4.08
C ASP A 191 -13.64 1.47 4.55
N LEU A 192 -12.78 2.26 5.20
CA LEU A 192 -13.04 3.66 5.50
C LEU A 192 -12.63 4.50 4.28
N LYS A 193 -13.60 5.11 3.63
CA LYS A 193 -13.39 5.93 2.43
C LYS A 193 -13.55 7.39 2.78
N LEU A 194 -12.74 8.23 2.14
CA LEU A 194 -12.94 9.66 2.21
C LEU A 194 -14.26 10.04 1.53
N PRO A 195 -14.98 11.02 2.04
CA PRO A 195 -16.22 11.51 1.45
C PRO A 195 -16.03 12.10 0.04
#